data_4a6567bb1cefe3be841e25cf1203861c
#
_entry.id   4a6567bb1cefe3be841e25cf1203861c
#
_cell.length_a   1.000
_cell.length_b   1.000
_cell.length_c   1.000
_cell.angle_alpha   90.00
_cell.angle_beta   90.00
_cell.angle_gamma   90.00
#
_symmetry.space_group_name_H-M   'P 1'
#
loop_
_entity.id
_entity.type
_entity.pdbx_description
1 polymer ?
#
loop_
_entity_poly.entity_id
_entity_poly.type
_entity_poly.pdbx_seq_one_letter_code
_entity_poly.pdbx_strand_id
1 'polypeptide(L)'
;MAQRRHLLLIAAATLAGALSLAPAVPARSPELSRVDPLTGPRSRLERDWVGQGPLPANTEILVMAGHADSQGIAGAGTAGEAVDLRGAAPMQAGIRDELHWNLLTAQAVVALGRRRGLAIRFYDPPVRTIADADDPRTNWSVGKAHAGRGGYALEIHYDAYGPDGVGSGLIPPLHRPPSQLDESLAAAFGDYPLNFRGGLGAPRRGIAILEIGKLEGSLESALRDPQRRQPTIEAIALRVVEALERGLDRERRSAPVAAAAQAPLSPPPDGERSAR
;
A
#
# COMPACT_ATOMS: atom_id res chain seq x y z
N MET A 1 16.50 -48.30 72.33
CA MET A 1 17.09 -47.17 71.56
C MET A 1 16.77 -47.39 70.07
N ALA A 2 15.72 -46.76 69.48
CA ALA A 2 15.28 -46.96 68.18
C ALA A 2 15.45 -45.67 67.31
N GLN A 3 16.32 -45.71 66.29
CA GLN A 3 16.54 -44.63 65.39
C GLN A 3 15.46 -44.65 64.28
N ARG A 4 14.67 -43.61 64.20
CA ARG A 4 13.73 -43.33 63.10
C ARG A 4 14.48 -42.64 61.92
N ARG A 5 14.50 -43.29 60.76
CA ARG A 5 14.96 -42.73 59.50
C ARG A 5 13.78 -42.02 58.84
N HIS A 6 13.90 -40.72 58.59
CA HIS A 6 12.97 -39.94 57.80
C HIS A 6 13.38 -40.06 56.32
N LEU A 7 12.48 -40.59 55.50
CA LEU A 7 12.56 -40.54 54.01
C LEU A 7 12.05 -39.18 53.56
N LEU A 8 12.89 -38.40 52.88
CA LEU A 8 12.48 -37.20 52.14
C LEU A 8 12.08 -37.66 50.72
N LEU A 9 10.80 -37.49 50.36
CA LEU A 9 10.32 -37.56 49.00
C LEU A 9 10.58 -36.24 48.30
N ILE A 10 11.44 -36.22 47.24
CA ILE A 10 11.65 -35.10 46.35
C ILE A 10 10.65 -35.24 45.21
N ALA A 11 9.64 -34.36 45.15
CA ALA A 11 8.75 -34.24 44.03
C ALA A 11 9.44 -33.39 42.91
N ALA A 12 9.77 -34.02 41.80
CA ALA A 12 10.25 -33.33 40.60
C ALA A 12 9.05 -32.76 39.83
N ALA A 13 8.90 -31.42 39.84
CA ALA A 13 7.94 -30.73 39.02
C ALA A 13 8.56 -30.52 37.62
N THR A 14 8.06 -31.23 36.64
CA THR A 14 8.40 -30.98 35.22
C THR A 14 7.64 -29.76 34.69
N LEU A 15 8.39 -28.68 34.54
CA LEU A 15 7.89 -27.46 33.86
C LEU A 15 7.89 -27.70 32.35
N ALA A 16 6.70 -27.97 31.75
CA ALA A 16 6.52 -27.99 30.32
C ALA A 16 6.46 -26.54 29.80
N GLY A 17 7.59 -26.02 29.34
CA GLY A 17 7.66 -24.72 28.66
C GLY A 17 7.04 -24.83 27.27
N ALA A 18 5.89 -24.21 27.07
CA ALA A 18 5.34 -24.00 25.74
C ALA A 18 6.23 -23.00 24.99
N LEU A 19 7.07 -23.48 24.05
CA LEU A 19 7.75 -22.62 23.09
C LEU A 19 6.66 -22.03 22.17
N SER A 20 6.34 -20.78 22.35
CA SER A 20 5.56 -20.00 21.39
C SER A 20 6.45 -19.75 20.16
N LEU A 21 6.26 -20.49 19.10
CA LEU A 21 6.88 -20.23 17.82
C LEU A 21 6.23 -18.97 17.23
N ALA A 22 6.90 -17.84 17.38
CA ALA A 22 6.57 -16.65 16.59
C ALA A 22 6.65 -17.00 15.11
N PRO A 23 5.67 -16.59 14.26
CA PRO A 23 5.72 -16.86 12.83
C PRO A 23 7.02 -16.24 12.27
N ALA A 24 7.85 -17.07 11.65
CA ALA A 24 9.07 -16.65 10.99
C ALA A 24 8.70 -15.69 9.85
N VAL A 25 9.22 -14.46 9.91
CA VAL A 25 9.15 -13.52 8.78
C VAL A 25 9.89 -14.21 7.61
N PRO A 26 9.24 -14.40 6.45
CA PRO A 26 9.90 -15.06 5.33
C PRO A 26 11.13 -14.26 4.92
N ALA A 27 12.28 -14.94 4.83
CA ALA A 27 13.52 -14.33 4.36
C ALA A 27 13.31 -13.73 2.96
N ARG A 28 13.78 -12.50 2.76
CA ARG A 28 13.70 -11.78 1.47
C ARG A 28 14.42 -12.60 0.40
N SER A 29 13.70 -12.96 -0.67
CA SER A 29 14.29 -13.67 -1.80
C SER A 29 15.44 -12.84 -2.41
N PRO A 30 16.59 -13.46 -2.76
CA PRO A 30 17.76 -12.74 -3.34
C PRO A 30 17.43 -11.94 -4.61
N GLU A 31 16.35 -12.29 -5.29
CA GLU A 31 15.88 -11.63 -6.52
C GLU A 31 15.36 -10.19 -6.29
N LEU A 32 14.91 -9.87 -5.08
CA LEU A 32 14.41 -8.53 -4.73
C LEU A 32 15.53 -7.48 -4.55
N SER A 33 16.79 -7.87 -4.59
CA SER A 33 17.94 -6.95 -4.49
C SER A 33 18.40 -6.38 -5.83
N ARG A 34 17.82 -6.79 -6.95
CA ARG A 34 18.20 -6.33 -8.29
C ARG A 34 17.54 -4.99 -8.61
N VAL A 35 18.23 -4.18 -9.41
CA VAL A 35 17.67 -2.96 -10.00
C VAL A 35 16.52 -3.36 -10.92
N ASP A 36 15.33 -2.87 -10.61
CA ASP A 36 14.14 -3.14 -11.42
C ASP A 36 14.24 -2.35 -12.75
N PRO A 37 14.04 -2.99 -13.91
CA PRO A 37 14.20 -2.33 -15.20
C PRO A 37 13.20 -1.21 -15.46
N LEU A 38 12.05 -1.22 -14.78
CA LEU A 38 11.01 -0.19 -14.93
C LEU A 38 11.14 0.94 -13.90
N THR A 39 11.39 0.58 -12.63
CA THR A 39 11.32 1.53 -11.51
C THR A 39 12.69 1.86 -10.90
N GLY A 40 13.76 1.22 -11.37
CA GLY A 40 15.10 1.41 -10.81
C GLY A 40 15.32 0.65 -9.50
N PRO A 41 16.19 1.15 -8.61
CA PRO A 41 16.48 0.47 -7.35
C PRO A 41 15.22 0.37 -6.46
N ARG A 42 15.02 -0.82 -5.89
CA ARG A 42 14.04 -1.02 -4.81
C ARG A 42 14.64 -0.65 -3.47
N SER A 43 13.79 -0.28 -2.52
CA SER A 43 14.18 -0.10 -1.13
C SER A 43 14.96 -1.32 -0.63
N ARG A 44 16.07 -1.05 0.08
CA ARG A 44 16.89 -2.07 0.76
C ARG A 44 16.65 -2.10 2.27
N LEU A 45 15.68 -1.33 2.73
CA LEU A 45 15.30 -1.31 4.15
C LEU A 45 14.66 -2.65 4.52
N GLU A 46 14.92 -3.11 5.74
CA GLU A 46 14.32 -4.34 6.23
C GLU A 46 12.86 -4.09 6.62
N ARG A 47 11.98 -4.91 6.09
CA ARG A 47 10.57 -4.94 6.43
C ARG A 47 10.35 -5.65 7.76
N ASP A 48 9.54 -5.06 8.65
CA ASP A 48 9.20 -5.56 9.98
C ASP A 48 7.70 -5.94 10.11
N TRP A 49 7.00 -6.17 8.98
CA TRP A 49 5.59 -6.49 8.92
C TRP A 49 5.27 -7.54 7.85
N VAL A 50 4.11 -8.17 7.99
CA VAL A 50 3.50 -9.07 7.00
C VAL A 50 2.07 -8.62 6.75
N GLY A 51 1.68 -8.54 5.48
CA GLY A 51 0.36 -8.09 5.08
C GLY A 51 -0.69 -9.19 5.15
N GLN A 52 -1.31 -9.35 6.31
CA GLN A 52 -2.36 -10.35 6.59
C GLN A 52 -3.64 -9.74 7.17
N GLY A 53 -3.65 -8.42 7.40
CA GLY A 53 -4.81 -7.72 7.94
C GLY A 53 -6.02 -7.84 7.00
N PRO A 54 -7.24 -8.11 7.53
CA PRO A 54 -8.42 -8.22 6.71
C PRO A 54 -8.87 -6.87 6.17
N LEU A 55 -9.40 -6.87 4.94
CA LEU A 55 -10.13 -5.77 4.35
C LEU A 55 -11.54 -6.24 3.92
N PRO A 56 -12.55 -5.35 3.86
CA PRO A 56 -13.83 -5.69 3.28
C PRO A 56 -13.71 -6.11 1.81
N ALA A 57 -14.49 -7.13 1.39
CA ALA A 57 -14.44 -7.64 0.02
C ALA A 57 -14.81 -6.59 -1.06
N ASN A 58 -15.54 -5.54 -0.67
CA ASN A 58 -15.97 -4.43 -1.51
C ASN A 58 -15.17 -3.15 -1.25
N THR A 59 -13.94 -3.28 -0.77
CA THR A 59 -13.07 -2.13 -0.46
C THR A 59 -12.96 -1.21 -1.67
N GLU A 60 -13.36 0.05 -1.51
CA GLU A 60 -13.12 1.10 -2.48
C GLU A 60 -11.68 1.62 -2.34
N ILE A 61 -11.00 1.82 -3.47
CA ILE A 61 -9.64 2.34 -3.51
C ILE A 61 -9.70 3.82 -3.89
N LEU A 62 -9.15 4.66 -3.02
CA LEU A 62 -8.89 6.08 -3.30
C LEU A 62 -7.43 6.26 -3.67
N VAL A 63 -7.16 6.73 -4.88
CA VAL A 63 -5.80 7.06 -5.34
C VAL A 63 -5.63 8.57 -5.37
N MET A 64 -4.51 9.04 -4.86
CA MET A 64 -4.14 10.44 -4.78
C MET A 64 -2.71 10.63 -5.31
N ALA A 65 -2.41 11.81 -5.84
CA ALA A 65 -1.05 12.20 -6.15
C ALA A 65 -0.40 12.80 -4.90
N GLY A 66 0.73 12.27 -4.48
CA GLY A 66 1.51 12.85 -3.38
C GLY A 66 1.87 14.31 -3.65
N HIS A 67 1.91 15.14 -2.61
CA HIS A 67 2.25 16.57 -2.70
C HIS A 67 1.29 17.43 -3.53
N ALA A 68 0.09 16.93 -3.88
CA ALA A 68 -0.83 17.67 -4.73
C ALA A 68 -1.35 18.96 -4.11
N ASP A 69 -1.41 19.02 -2.79
CA ASP A 69 -1.89 20.16 -1.99
C ASP A 69 -0.79 20.98 -1.32
N SER A 70 0.47 20.55 -1.40
CA SER A 70 1.57 21.12 -0.60
C SER A 70 2.67 21.80 -1.42
N GLN A 71 2.42 22.13 -2.70
CA GLN A 71 3.40 22.82 -3.52
C GLN A 71 3.74 24.18 -2.94
N GLY A 72 5.02 24.53 -2.92
CA GLY A 72 5.51 25.74 -2.28
C GLY A 72 5.77 25.64 -0.78
N ILE A 73 5.36 24.53 -0.13
CA ILE A 73 5.73 24.21 1.25
C ILE A 73 7.12 23.56 1.24
N ALA A 74 7.98 23.97 2.19
CA ALA A 74 9.33 23.42 2.30
C ALA A 74 9.28 21.89 2.50
N GLY A 75 10.07 21.15 1.73
CA GLY A 75 10.11 19.68 1.76
C GLY A 75 8.99 18.98 1.01
N ALA A 76 8.10 19.68 0.33
CA ALA A 76 7.04 19.09 -0.48
C ALA A 76 7.54 18.62 -1.84
N GLY A 77 7.97 17.36 -1.90
CA GLY A 77 8.40 16.70 -3.13
C GLY A 77 9.78 17.11 -3.65
N THR A 78 10.23 16.46 -4.70
CA THR A 78 11.49 16.71 -5.39
C THR A 78 11.26 17.26 -6.80
N ALA A 79 12.21 18.05 -7.30
CA ALA A 79 12.24 18.47 -8.70
C ALA A 79 12.88 17.40 -9.61
N GLY A 80 13.55 16.39 -9.01
CA GLY A 80 14.29 15.36 -9.73
C GLY A 80 15.72 15.76 -10.07
N GLU A 81 16.55 14.75 -10.35
CA GLU A 81 17.98 14.92 -10.66
C GLU A 81 18.19 15.78 -11.90
N ALA A 82 17.35 15.61 -12.93
CA ALA A 82 17.48 16.34 -14.19
C ALA A 82 17.31 17.85 -14.01
N VAL A 83 16.40 18.27 -13.15
CA VAL A 83 16.16 19.71 -12.88
C VAL A 83 17.23 20.25 -11.94
N ASP A 84 17.42 19.60 -10.79
CA ASP A 84 18.26 20.14 -9.72
C ASP A 84 19.75 20.06 -10.03
N LEU A 85 20.23 19.02 -10.70
CA LEU A 85 21.67 18.81 -10.96
C LEU A 85 22.08 19.02 -12.42
N ARG A 86 21.14 18.88 -13.38
CA ARG A 86 21.47 18.96 -14.81
C ARG A 86 20.89 20.19 -15.50
N GLY A 87 20.17 21.05 -14.77
CA GLY A 87 19.62 22.30 -15.29
C GLY A 87 18.50 22.13 -16.31
N ALA A 88 17.82 20.97 -16.34
CA ALA A 88 16.65 20.78 -17.19
C ALA A 88 15.50 21.67 -16.73
N ALA A 89 14.65 22.11 -17.68
CA ALA A 89 13.43 22.82 -17.32
C ALA A 89 12.46 21.86 -16.58
N PRO A 90 11.68 22.35 -15.59
CA PRO A 90 10.58 21.59 -15.00
C PRO A 90 9.58 21.15 -16.06
N MET A 91 8.95 19.98 -15.86
CA MET A 91 7.94 19.44 -16.78
C MET A 91 6.70 20.32 -16.87
N GLN A 92 6.39 21.02 -15.79
CA GLN A 92 5.29 21.97 -15.72
C GLN A 92 5.67 23.14 -14.81
N ALA A 93 5.48 24.37 -15.29
CA ALA A 93 5.72 25.56 -14.47
C ALA A 93 4.80 25.58 -13.25
N GLY A 94 5.34 25.99 -12.09
CA GLY A 94 4.58 26.18 -10.86
C GLY A 94 4.39 24.93 -10.00
N ILE A 95 4.79 23.76 -10.46
CA ILE A 95 4.82 22.53 -9.66
C ILE A 95 6.15 21.79 -9.82
N ARG A 96 6.51 20.95 -8.84
CA ARG A 96 7.67 20.08 -8.92
C ARG A 96 7.43 18.92 -9.86
N ASP A 97 8.48 18.37 -10.47
CA ASP A 97 8.37 17.25 -11.40
C ASP A 97 7.78 16.01 -10.71
N GLU A 98 8.07 15.76 -9.45
CA GLU A 98 7.44 14.68 -8.71
C GLU A 98 5.91 14.79 -8.75
N LEU A 99 5.33 15.94 -8.44
CA LEU A 99 3.88 16.09 -8.52
C LEU A 99 3.36 15.88 -9.95
N HIS A 100 4.08 16.37 -10.96
CA HIS A 100 3.69 16.15 -12.36
C HIS A 100 3.58 14.64 -12.67
N TRP A 101 4.57 13.85 -12.26
CA TRP A 101 4.57 12.40 -12.49
C TRP A 101 3.57 11.67 -11.58
N ASN A 102 3.42 12.09 -10.33
CA ASN A 102 2.41 11.53 -9.42
C ASN A 102 1.00 11.67 -10.01
N LEU A 103 0.65 12.85 -10.55
CA LEU A 103 -0.65 13.10 -11.18
C LEU A 103 -0.88 12.19 -12.38
N LEU A 104 0.05 12.13 -13.32
CA LEU A 104 -0.08 11.31 -14.53
C LEU A 104 -0.19 9.83 -14.20
N THR A 105 0.63 9.35 -13.27
CA THR A 105 0.62 7.95 -12.86
C THR A 105 -0.67 7.59 -12.11
N ALA A 106 -1.11 8.41 -11.15
CA ALA A 106 -2.34 8.17 -10.40
C ALA A 106 -3.58 8.15 -11.33
N GLN A 107 -3.65 9.07 -12.28
CA GLN A 107 -4.72 9.10 -13.28
C GLN A 107 -4.71 7.85 -14.17
N ALA A 108 -3.52 7.40 -14.62
CA ALA A 108 -3.37 6.18 -15.42
C ALA A 108 -3.78 4.93 -14.64
N VAL A 109 -3.39 4.83 -13.36
CA VAL A 109 -3.79 3.74 -12.44
C VAL A 109 -5.30 3.68 -12.30
N VAL A 110 -5.96 4.82 -12.04
CA VAL A 110 -7.42 4.86 -11.88
C VAL A 110 -8.13 4.54 -13.18
N ALA A 111 -7.68 5.10 -14.30
CA ALA A 111 -8.27 4.81 -15.60
C ALA A 111 -8.19 3.32 -15.97
N LEU A 112 -7.03 2.69 -15.75
CA LEU A 112 -6.84 1.26 -15.99
C LEU A 112 -7.64 0.41 -14.99
N GLY A 113 -7.60 0.73 -13.69
CA GLY A 113 -8.32 0.01 -12.66
C GLY A 113 -9.83 -0.01 -12.90
N ARG A 114 -10.42 1.12 -13.30
CA ARG A 114 -11.83 1.18 -13.68
C ARG A 114 -12.16 0.27 -14.86
N ARG A 115 -11.33 0.27 -15.91
CA ARG A 115 -11.52 -0.63 -17.07
C ARG A 115 -11.44 -2.11 -16.67
N ARG A 116 -10.70 -2.43 -15.61
CA ARG A 116 -10.59 -3.79 -15.05
C ARG A 116 -11.62 -4.11 -13.96
N GLY A 117 -12.59 -3.20 -13.72
CA GLY A 117 -13.69 -3.41 -12.78
C GLY A 117 -13.34 -3.21 -11.31
N LEU A 118 -12.23 -2.55 -10.98
CA LEU A 118 -11.92 -2.17 -9.60
C LEU A 118 -12.84 -1.02 -9.15
N ALA A 119 -13.28 -1.08 -7.90
CA ALA A 119 -13.92 0.06 -7.22
C ALA A 119 -12.84 1.09 -6.86
N ILE A 120 -12.46 1.92 -7.83
CA ILE A 120 -11.31 2.83 -7.72
C ILE A 120 -11.67 4.24 -8.19
N ARG A 121 -11.21 5.24 -7.46
CA ARG A 121 -11.39 6.64 -7.82
C ARG A 121 -10.14 7.48 -7.57
N PHE A 122 -10.04 8.59 -8.27
CA PHE A 122 -9.00 9.59 -8.11
C PHE A 122 -9.52 10.77 -7.28
N TYR A 123 -8.65 11.33 -6.46
CA TYR A 123 -8.87 12.63 -5.82
C TYR A 123 -7.71 13.55 -6.17
N ASP A 124 -8.06 14.78 -6.55
CA ASP A 124 -7.12 15.87 -6.80
C ASP A 124 -7.58 17.11 -6.01
N PRO A 125 -6.76 17.64 -5.10
CA PRO A 125 -7.08 18.84 -4.35
C PRO A 125 -7.34 20.03 -5.27
N PRO A 126 -8.32 20.91 -4.96
CA PRO A 126 -8.69 22.04 -5.81
C PRO A 126 -7.63 23.14 -5.83
N VAL A 127 -6.70 23.14 -4.88
CA VAL A 127 -5.60 24.12 -4.74
C VAL A 127 -4.30 23.38 -4.49
N ARG A 128 -3.21 23.89 -5.08
CA ARG A 128 -1.87 23.30 -5.00
C ARG A 128 -1.07 23.67 -3.76
N THR A 129 -1.53 24.66 -3.00
CA THR A 129 -0.86 25.09 -1.75
C THR A 129 -1.92 25.30 -0.67
N ILE A 130 -1.97 24.37 0.29
CA ILE A 130 -2.83 24.43 1.46
C ILE A 130 -1.90 24.33 2.67
N ALA A 131 -1.80 25.42 3.42
CA ALA A 131 -0.87 25.52 4.56
C ALA A 131 -1.34 24.72 5.78
N ASP A 132 -2.67 24.57 5.97
CA ASP A 132 -3.24 23.80 7.05
C ASP A 132 -3.36 22.32 6.63
N ALA A 133 -2.59 21.45 7.28
CA ALA A 133 -2.58 20.02 7.03
C ALA A 133 -3.92 19.33 7.34
N ASP A 134 -4.77 19.93 8.17
CA ASP A 134 -6.08 19.41 8.56
C ASP A 134 -7.23 20.07 7.78
N ASP A 135 -6.94 20.95 6.81
CA ASP A 135 -7.96 21.48 5.87
C ASP A 135 -8.67 20.30 5.19
N PRO A 136 -10.02 20.29 5.15
CA PRO A 136 -10.79 19.17 4.61
C PRO A 136 -10.52 18.86 3.13
N ARG A 137 -9.85 19.76 2.41
CA ARG A 137 -9.50 19.61 0.99
C ARG A 137 -8.12 18.98 0.76
N THR A 138 -7.34 18.72 1.82
CA THR A 138 -6.03 18.07 1.66
C THR A 138 -6.17 16.60 1.31
N ASN A 139 -5.16 16.04 0.65
CA ASN A 139 -5.02 14.59 0.48
C ASN A 139 -5.16 13.86 1.81
N TRP A 140 -4.51 14.39 2.86
CA TRP A 140 -4.50 13.77 4.16
C TRP A 140 -5.86 13.71 4.82
N SER A 141 -6.63 14.79 4.77
CA SER A 141 -7.99 14.82 5.33
C SER A 141 -8.96 13.92 4.56
N VAL A 142 -8.91 13.97 3.22
CA VAL A 142 -9.75 13.14 2.36
C VAL A 142 -9.38 11.67 2.47
N GLY A 143 -8.08 11.34 2.45
CA GLY A 143 -7.58 9.97 2.62
C GLY A 143 -7.91 9.39 4.00
N LYS A 144 -7.72 10.17 5.08
CA LYS A 144 -8.11 9.79 6.46
C LYS A 144 -9.60 9.48 6.55
N ALA A 145 -10.44 10.36 6.00
CA ALA A 145 -11.89 10.15 6.00
C ALA A 145 -12.29 8.92 5.19
N HIS A 146 -11.61 8.65 4.07
CA HIS A 146 -11.84 7.45 3.25
C HIS A 146 -11.44 6.17 3.98
N ALA A 147 -10.23 6.13 4.54
CA ALA A 147 -9.75 5.00 5.33
C ALA A 147 -10.62 4.72 6.56
N GLY A 148 -11.10 5.78 7.23
CA GLY A 148 -12.00 5.67 8.39
C GLY A 148 -13.39 5.06 8.07
N ARG A 149 -13.77 5.04 6.79
CA ARG A 149 -15.00 4.35 6.32
C ARG A 149 -14.72 2.93 5.79
N GLY A 150 -13.51 2.41 6.00
CA GLY A 150 -13.12 1.06 5.56
C GLY A 150 -12.59 0.99 4.13
N GLY A 151 -12.35 2.13 3.47
CA GLY A 151 -11.70 2.19 2.17
C GLY A 151 -10.18 2.03 2.27
N TYR A 152 -9.53 1.85 1.11
CA TYR A 152 -8.08 1.84 0.98
C TYR A 152 -7.61 3.14 0.32
N ALA A 153 -6.84 3.95 1.04
CA ALA A 153 -6.28 5.21 0.53
C ALA A 153 -4.80 4.99 0.15
N LEU A 154 -4.44 5.41 -1.07
CA LEU A 154 -3.11 5.25 -1.66
C LEU A 154 -2.63 6.57 -2.25
N GLU A 155 -1.49 7.07 -1.76
CA GLU A 155 -0.74 8.14 -2.42
C GLU A 155 0.33 7.56 -3.33
N ILE A 156 0.40 8.06 -4.57
CA ILE A 156 1.47 7.76 -5.52
C ILE A 156 2.55 8.82 -5.38
N HIS A 157 3.78 8.40 -5.19
CA HIS A 157 4.97 9.23 -5.05
C HIS A 157 6.08 8.76 -5.99
N TYR A 158 7.00 9.66 -6.30
CA TYR A 158 8.32 9.35 -6.82
C TYR A 158 9.35 9.85 -5.81
N ASP A 159 10.21 8.93 -5.38
CA ASP A 159 11.18 9.20 -4.33
C ASP A 159 12.28 10.18 -4.78
N ALA A 160 12.94 10.82 -3.82
CA ALA A 160 14.05 11.73 -4.05
C ALA A 160 15.19 11.03 -4.82
N TYR A 161 15.98 11.83 -5.53
CA TYR A 161 17.20 11.36 -6.20
C TYR A 161 18.40 11.32 -5.22
N GLY A 162 19.51 10.69 -5.66
CA GLY A 162 20.76 10.64 -4.91
C GLY A 162 20.65 9.90 -3.57
N PRO A 163 21.40 10.31 -2.55
CA PRO A 163 21.44 9.62 -1.27
C PRO A 163 20.20 9.81 -0.42
N ASP A 164 19.37 10.82 -0.70
CA ASP A 164 18.15 11.12 0.04
C ASP A 164 17.02 10.15 -0.30
N GLY A 165 17.03 9.60 -1.51
CA GLY A 165 16.08 8.59 -1.95
C GLY A 165 16.49 7.18 -1.53
N VAL A 166 15.48 6.37 -1.23
CA VAL A 166 15.61 4.96 -0.81
C VAL A 166 15.31 4.00 -1.95
N GLY A 167 14.40 4.38 -2.86
CA GLY A 167 13.98 3.59 -3.99
C GLY A 167 12.51 3.17 -3.97
N SER A 168 12.09 2.31 -4.91
CA SER A 168 10.69 1.89 -5.00
C SER A 168 10.27 1.03 -3.81
N GLY A 169 8.99 1.15 -3.41
CA GLY A 169 8.41 0.32 -2.38
C GLY A 169 7.16 0.91 -1.73
N LEU A 170 6.48 0.08 -0.96
CA LEU A 170 5.29 0.47 -0.20
C LEU A 170 5.65 0.83 1.23
N ILE A 171 5.14 1.97 1.69
CA ILE A 171 5.06 2.36 3.09
C ILE A 171 3.61 2.14 3.53
N PRO A 172 3.31 1.12 4.36
CA PRO A 172 1.93 0.78 4.69
C PRO A 172 1.31 1.78 5.68
N PRO A 173 -0.04 1.86 5.75
CA PRO A 173 -0.73 2.70 6.72
C PRO A 173 -0.54 2.20 8.16
N LEU A 174 -0.53 3.12 9.13
CA LEU A 174 -0.29 2.81 10.54
C LEU A 174 -1.56 2.59 11.38
N HIS A 175 -2.75 2.92 10.84
CA HIS A 175 -4.01 2.86 11.59
C HIS A 175 -4.60 1.45 11.73
N ARG A 176 -4.07 0.49 11.00
CA ARG A 176 -4.47 -0.91 10.99
C ARG A 176 -3.26 -1.82 10.71
N PRO A 177 -3.34 -3.11 11.04
CA PRO A 177 -2.34 -4.07 10.55
C PRO A 177 -2.28 -4.07 9.03
N PRO A 178 -1.08 -4.21 8.43
CA PRO A 178 -0.93 -4.32 6.98
C PRO A 178 -1.77 -5.47 6.40
N SER A 179 -2.44 -5.19 5.28
CA SER A 179 -3.37 -6.12 4.62
C SER A 179 -2.71 -6.92 3.50
N GLN A 180 -3.44 -7.86 2.93
CA GLN A 180 -3.02 -8.58 1.72
C GLN A 180 -2.83 -7.63 0.52
N LEU A 181 -3.52 -6.49 0.51
CA LEU A 181 -3.35 -5.47 -0.51
C LEU A 181 -2.02 -4.74 -0.35
N ASP A 182 -1.65 -4.40 0.92
CA ASP A 182 -0.32 -3.86 1.23
C ASP A 182 0.78 -4.87 0.86
N GLU A 183 0.59 -6.15 1.19
CA GLU A 183 1.53 -7.23 0.82
C GLU A 183 1.73 -7.34 -0.69
N SER A 184 0.65 -7.28 -1.46
CA SER A 184 0.71 -7.40 -2.91
C SER A 184 1.41 -6.22 -3.58
N LEU A 185 1.20 -4.99 -3.09
CA LEU A 185 1.91 -3.80 -3.55
C LEU A 185 3.39 -3.86 -3.19
N ALA A 186 3.72 -4.27 -1.96
CA ALA A 186 5.10 -4.45 -1.53
C ALA A 186 5.84 -5.52 -2.36
N ALA A 187 5.18 -6.63 -2.66
CA ALA A 187 5.75 -7.67 -3.53
C ALA A 187 6.03 -7.14 -4.95
N ALA A 188 5.21 -6.21 -5.47
CA ALA A 188 5.36 -5.65 -6.80
C ALA A 188 6.45 -4.57 -6.91
N PHE A 189 6.62 -3.75 -5.86
CA PHE A 189 7.50 -2.57 -5.91
C PHE A 189 8.67 -2.62 -4.94
N GLY A 190 8.62 -3.38 -3.87
CA GLY A 190 9.51 -3.37 -2.72
C GLY A 190 8.78 -2.89 -1.47
N ASP A 191 9.47 -2.86 -0.37
CA ASP A 191 8.87 -2.58 0.93
C ASP A 191 9.72 -1.63 1.77
N TYR A 192 9.06 -0.99 2.72
CA TYR A 192 9.64 -0.15 3.75
C TYR A 192 9.25 -0.67 5.12
N PRO A 193 9.99 -0.39 6.18
CA PRO A 193 9.56 -0.71 7.54
C PRO A 193 8.27 0.03 7.90
N LEU A 194 7.46 -0.58 8.77
CA LEU A 194 6.15 -0.04 9.18
C LEU A 194 6.24 1.40 9.69
N ASN A 195 7.24 1.67 10.53
CA ASN A 195 7.42 2.99 11.13
C ASN A 195 8.56 3.77 10.46
N PHE A 196 8.59 3.77 9.13
CA PHE A 196 9.62 4.49 8.37
C PHE A 196 9.72 5.96 8.80
N ARG A 197 10.94 6.41 9.12
CA ARG A 197 11.24 7.76 9.63
C ARG A 197 10.38 8.18 10.84
N GLY A 198 10.03 7.23 11.73
CA GLY A 198 9.19 7.50 12.89
C GLY A 198 7.70 7.69 12.56
N GLY A 199 7.27 7.32 11.36
CA GLY A 199 5.90 7.44 10.85
C GLY A 199 5.65 8.75 10.12
N LEU A 200 5.45 8.65 8.81
CA LEU A 200 5.11 9.79 7.95
C LEU A 200 3.66 10.25 8.17
N GLY A 201 3.36 11.47 7.71
CA GLY A 201 2.04 12.10 7.90
C GLY A 201 0.88 11.32 7.29
N ALA A 202 1.03 10.83 6.07
CA ALA A 202 0.02 10.04 5.36
C ALA A 202 -0.21 8.66 6.03
N PRO A 203 0.82 7.82 6.31
CA PRO A 203 0.66 6.58 7.05
C PRO A 203 -0.02 6.71 8.41
N ARG A 204 0.29 7.76 9.19
CA ARG A 204 -0.38 8.05 10.46
C ARG A 204 -1.87 8.38 10.31
N ARG A 205 -2.28 8.78 9.12
CA ARG A 205 -3.67 9.08 8.77
C ARG A 205 -4.40 7.93 8.05
N GLY A 206 -3.75 6.78 7.95
CA GLY A 206 -4.34 5.59 7.32
C GLY A 206 -4.18 5.53 5.81
N ILE A 207 -3.25 6.28 5.25
CA ILE A 207 -2.96 6.36 3.83
C ILE A 207 -1.66 5.61 3.55
N ALA A 208 -1.68 4.64 2.65
CA ALA A 208 -0.46 4.01 2.15
C ALA A 208 0.27 4.96 1.19
N ILE A 209 1.61 4.94 1.22
CA ILE A 209 2.45 5.63 0.23
C ILE A 209 3.11 4.58 -0.65
N LEU A 210 2.97 4.72 -1.97
CA LEU A 210 3.69 3.92 -2.94
C LEU A 210 4.74 4.77 -3.63
N GLU A 211 6.00 4.56 -3.23
CA GLU A 211 7.15 5.10 -3.93
C GLU A 211 7.38 4.29 -5.21
N ILE A 212 7.15 4.91 -6.37
CA ILE A 212 7.32 4.25 -7.67
C ILE A 212 8.79 3.99 -7.96
N GLY A 213 9.65 4.93 -7.61
CA GLY A 213 11.09 4.86 -7.79
C GLY A 213 11.71 6.24 -7.68
N LYS A 214 13.04 6.30 -7.65
CA LYS A 214 13.77 7.56 -7.52
C LYS A 214 13.66 8.38 -8.81
N LEU A 215 13.46 9.69 -8.71
CA LEU A 215 13.53 10.59 -9.86
C LEU A 215 14.99 10.87 -10.25
N GLU A 216 15.62 9.84 -10.80
CA GLU A 216 16.98 9.85 -11.34
C GLU A 216 17.16 8.78 -12.42
N GLY A 217 18.27 8.83 -13.14
CA GLY A 217 18.76 7.76 -14.02
C GLY A 217 17.78 7.37 -15.13
N SER A 218 17.60 6.04 -15.32
CA SER A 218 16.78 5.50 -16.42
C SER A 218 15.29 5.81 -16.31
N LEU A 219 14.74 5.78 -15.09
CA LEU A 219 13.32 6.07 -14.85
C LEU A 219 13.00 7.51 -15.21
N GLU A 220 13.70 8.49 -14.62
CA GLU A 220 13.49 9.90 -14.93
C GLU A 220 13.73 10.20 -16.42
N SER A 221 14.79 9.63 -17.00
CA SER A 221 15.07 9.76 -18.43
C SER A 221 13.92 9.24 -19.30
N ALA A 222 13.30 8.11 -18.95
CA ALA A 222 12.15 7.56 -19.68
C ALA A 222 10.89 8.44 -19.52
N LEU A 223 10.65 8.96 -18.32
CA LEU A 223 9.51 9.86 -18.04
C LEU A 223 9.65 11.19 -18.80
N ARG A 224 10.86 11.73 -18.91
CA ARG A 224 11.10 13.00 -19.62
C ARG A 224 11.11 12.86 -21.14
N ASP A 225 11.36 11.67 -21.68
CA ASP A 225 11.36 11.40 -23.12
C ASP A 225 9.93 11.33 -23.66
N PRO A 226 9.54 12.20 -24.61
CA PRO A 226 8.17 12.23 -25.18
C PRO A 226 7.72 10.88 -25.77
N GLN A 227 8.64 10.07 -26.30
CA GLN A 227 8.31 8.78 -26.94
C GLN A 227 8.19 7.65 -25.91
N ARG A 228 8.94 7.70 -24.82
CA ARG A 228 8.96 6.65 -23.77
C ARG A 228 8.02 6.94 -22.60
N ARG A 229 7.66 8.20 -22.39
CA ARG A 229 6.83 8.65 -21.26
C ARG A 229 5.56 7.84 -21.11
N GLN A 230 4.72 7.86 -22.15
CA GLN A 230 3.42 7.21 -22.09
C GLN A 230 3.54 5.70 -21.88
N PRO A 231 4.37 4.95 -22.63
CA PRO A 231 4.60 3.54 -22.35
C PRO A 231 5.13 3.25 -20.95
N THR A 232 5.99 4.10 -20.39
CA THR A 232 6.52 3.95 -19.03
C THR A 232 5.41 4.11 -17.98
N ILE A 233 4.59 5.15 -18.08
CA ILE A 233 3.47 5.40 -17.17
C ILE A 233 2.45 4.26 -17.26
N GLU A 234 2.14 3.78 -18.46
CA GLU A 234 1.22 2.66 -18.66
C GLU A 234 1.75 1.35 -18.06
N ALA A 235 3.05 1.07 -18.20
CA ALA A 235 3.67 -0.10 -17.58
C ALA A 235 3.65 -0.03 -16.04
N ILE A 236 3.91 1.16 -15.47
CA ILE A 236 3.79 1.40 -14.03
C ILE A 236 2.34 1.21 -13.58
N ALA A 237 1.39 1.83 -14.26
CA ALA A 237 -0.03 1.72 -13.94
C ALA A 237 -0.52 0.27 -14.01
N LEU A 238 -0.08 -0.50 -15.02
CA LEU A 238 -0.38 -1.92 -15.13
C LEU A 238 0.12 -2.70 -13.91
N ARG A 239 1.37 -2.49 -13.51
CA ARG A 239 1.96 -3.15 -12.34
C ARG A 239 1.21 -2.82 -11.04
N VAL A 240 0.81 -1.56 -10.86
CA VAL A 240 0.00 -1.14 -9.69
C VAL A 240 -1.36 -1.84 -9.70
N VAL A 241 -2.08 -1.78 -10.82
CA VAL A 241 -3.42 -2.37 -10.93
C VAL A 241 -3.39 -3.88 -10.74
N GLU A 242 -2.42 -4.59 -11.33
CA GLU A 242 -2.25 -6.04 -11.10
C GLU A 242 -1.93 -6.37 -9.64
N ALA A 243 -1.18 -5.51 -8.95
CA ALA A 243 -0.94 -5.69 -7.53
C ALA A 243 -2.22 -5.49 -6.70
N LEU A 244 -3.02 -4.47 -7.03
CA LEU A 244 -4.31 -4.23 -6.39
C LEU A 244 -5.28 -5.39 -6.62
N GLU A 245 -5.38 -5.91 -7.83
CA GLU A 245 -6.21 -7.08 -8.16
C GLU A 245 -5.79 -8.32 -7.34
N ARG A 246 -4.49 -8.63 -7.32
CA ARG A 246 -3.96 -9.77 -6.56
C ARG A 246 -4.23 -9.66 -5.06
N GLY A 247 -4.10 -8.47 -4.49
CA GLY A 247 -4.39 -8.21 -3.09
C GLY A 247 -5.85 -8.41 -2.75
N LEU A 248 -6.76 -7.85 -3.56
CA LEU A 248 -8.21 -8.00 -3.38
C LEU A 248 -8.68 -9.45 -3.61
N ASP A 249 -8.11 -10.19 -4.56
CA ASP A 249 -8.46 -11.59 -4.79
C ASP A 249 -8.02 -12.50 -3.65
N ARG A 250 -6.89 -12.22 -3.01
CA ARG A 250 -6.44 -12.92 -1.82
C ARG A 250 -7.37 -12.64 -0.64
N GLU A 251 -7.77 -11.39 -0.45
CA GLU A 251 -8.75 -11.02 0.57
C GLU A 251 -10.10 -11.74 0.38
N ARG A 252 -10.63 -11.78 -0.84
CA ARG A 252 -11.87 -12.50 -1.15
C ARG A 252 -11.75 -13.99 -0.86
N ARG A 253 -10.62 -14.64 -1.13
CA ARG A 253 -10.37 -16.07 -0.86
C ARG A 253 -10.15 -16.36 0.61
N SER A 254 -9.61 -15.41 1.37
CA SER A 254 -9.35 -15.54 2.80
C SER A 254 -10.60 -15.26 3.65
N ALA A 255 -11.62 -14.60 3.08
CA ALA A 255 -12.90 -14.41 3.77
C ALA A 255 -13.57 -15.77 3.95
N PRO A 256 -13.98 -16.16 5.19
CA PRO A 256 -14.69 -17.40 5.39
C PRO A 256 -15.95 -17.42 4.52
N VAL A 257 -16.23 -18.58 3.89
CA VAL A 257 -17.46 -18.86 3.15
C VAL A 257 -18.63 -18.93 4.15
N ALA A 258 -18.94 -17.83 4.79
CA ALA A 258 -20.06 -17.65 5.68
C ALA A 258 -21.08 -16.78 4.95
N ALA A 259 -22.10 -17.46 4.40
CA ALA A 259 -23.41 -16.94 4.02
C ALA A 259 -23.88 -17.24 2.58
N ALA A 260 -23.46 -18.37 2.00
CA ALA A 260 -24.16 -18.89 0.82
C ALA A 260 -25.06 -20.12 1.15
N ALA A 261 -25.32 -20.38 2.42
CA ALA A 261 -26.17 -21.47 2.83
C ALA A 261 -27.21 -20.93 3.83
N GLN A 262 -28.36 -20.58 3.30
CA GLN A 262 -29.70 -20.70 3.90
C GLN A 262 -30.66 -19.66 3.30
N ALA A 263 -30.97 -19.80 2.01
CA ALA A 263 -32.30 -19.43 1.60
C ALA A 263 -33.23 -20.61 2.07
N PRO A 264 -34.22 -20.35 2.91
CA PRO A 264 -35.17 -21.39 3.24
C PRO A 264 -35.90 -21.82 1.96
N LEU A 265 -35.86 -23.10 1.67
CA LEU A 265 -36.68 -23.70 0.63
C LEU A 265 -38.15 -23.37 0.95
N SER A 266 -38.79 -22.57 0.11
CA SER A 266 -40.22 -22.34 0.16
C SER A 266 -40.93 -23.69 0.06
N PRO A 267 -41.92 -23.98 0.91
CA PRO A 267 -42.70 -25.22 0.80
C PRO A 267 -43.48 -25.21 -0.53
N PRO A 268 -43.72 -26.41 -1.12
CA PRO A 268 -44.50 -26.53 -2.34
C PRO A 268 -45.96 -26.04 -2.10
N PRO A 269 -46.62 -25.49 -3.13
CA PRO A 269 -48.01 -25.03 -2.98
C PRO A 269 -48.92 -26.26 -2.76
N ASP A 270 -49.78 -26.16 -1.73
CA ASP A 270 -50.80 -27.15 -1.41
C ASP A 270 -51.70 -27.36 -2.63
N GLY A 271 -51.78 -28.62 -3.06
CA GLY A 271 -52.66 -29.04 -4.14
C GLY A 271 -54.14 -28.87 -3.76
N GLU A 272 -54.85 -28.22 -4.63
CA GLU A 272 -56.31 -28.18 -4.61
C GLU A 272 -56.91 -29.57 -4.52
N ARG A 273 -57.53 -29.88 -3.39
CA ARG A 273 -58.48 -31.01 -3.30
C ARG A 273 -59.81 -30.57 -3.83
N SER A 274 -60.09 -30.99 -5.06
CA SER A 274 -61.43 -30.92 -5.64
C SER A 274 -62.39 -31.77 -4.83
N ALA A 275 -63.45 -31.17 -4.27
CA ALA A 275 -64.55 -31.86 -3.69
C ALA A 275 -65.62 -32.11 -4.76
N ARG A 276 -66.01 -33.38 -4.83
CA ARG A 276 -67.36 -33.78 -5.33
C ARG A 276 -68.25 -34.04 -4.15
#